data_b55dcfc1c44c490bed02563105de53a5
#
_entry.id   b55dcfc1c44c490bed02563105de53a5
#
_cell.length_a   1.000
_cell.length_b   1.000
_cell.length_c   1.000
_cell.angle_alpha   90.00
_cell.angle_beta   90.00
_cell.angle_gamma   90.00
#
_symmetry.space_group_name_H-M   'P 1'
#
loop_
_entity.id
_entity.type
_entity.pdbx_description
1 polymer ?
#
loop_
_entity_poly.entity_id
_entity_poly.type
_entity_poly.pdbx_seq_one_letter_code
_entity_poly.pdbx_strand_id
1 'polypeptide(L)'
;MTKINFGSGPYPMAGWINVDLDPAGRPEVVADLGRGLPFATGVADFIHTEDFIAQLDPVPLLGFLRECRRILKPAGAMRMLTPDLARFARTYLEDPDHLVWIWNTFVGVPLQTGTACEVLNLGMRLAGRFQYDFVTFAKLAAEAGFDTANVAYNESRFEALRGLDLRRTDEAVSMYLECTPRS
;
A
#
# COMPACT_ATOMS: atom_id res chain seq x y z
N MET A 1 -6.37 -21.15 5.71
CA MET A 1 -6.46 -19.69 5.57
C MET A 1 -5.45 -19.27 4.52
N THR A 2 -5.90 -18.68 3.41
CA THR A 2 -5.05 -18.26 2.29
C THR A 2 -4.76 -16.77 2.42
N LYS A 3 -3.48 -16.42 2.51
CA LYS A 3 -2.98 -15.04 2.67
C LYS A 3 -2.06 -14.72 1.50
N ILE A 4 -2.27 -13.58 0.84
CA ILE A 4 -1.52 -13.18 -0.36
C ILE A 4 -0.90 -11.80 -0.14
N ASN A 5 0.40 -11.67 -0.38
CA ASN A 5 1.16 -10.44 -0.29
C ASN A 5 1.58 -10.00 -1.70
N PHE A 6 1.01 -8.92 -2.20
CA PHE A 6 1.30 -8.38 -3.53
C PHE A 6 2.36 -7.29 -3.49
N GLY A 7 3.29 -7.33 -4.45
CA GLY A 7 4.40 -6.40 -4.51
C GLY A 7 5.39 -6.64 -3.36
N SER A 8 5.72 -7.91 -3.10
CA SER A 8 6.54 -8.28 -1.93
C SER A 8 7.96 -7.72 -1.98
N GLY A 9 8.46 -7.38 -3.17
CA GLY A 9 9.82 -6.90 -3.33
C GLY A 9 10.85 -7.80 -2.65
N PRO A 10 11.87 -7.23 -1.99
CA PRO A 10 12.88 -7.99 -1.26
C PRO A 10 12.43 -8.45 0.16
N TYR A 11 11.15 -8.23 0.52
CA TYR A 11 10.62 -8.50 1.88
C TYR A 11 9.46 -9.51 1.85
N PRO A 12 9.70 -10.77 1.43
CA PRO A 12 8.65 -11.79 1.45
C PRO A 12 8.16 -12.07 2.87
N MET A 13 6.85 -12.19 3.03
CA MET A 13 6.21 -12.45 4.33
C MET A 13 6.07 -13.95 4.58
N ALA A 14 6.60 -14.44 5.70
CA ALA A 14 6.49 -15.85 6.08
C ALA A 14 5.03 -16.28 6.28
N GLY A 15 4.62 -17.39 5.66
CA GLY A 15 3.27 -17.93 5.73
C GLY A 15 2.23 -17.19 4.87
N TRP A 16 2.70 -16.33 3.95
CA TRP A 16 1.93 -15.70 2.89
C TRP A 16 2.37 -16.24 1.53
N ILE A 17 1.50 -16.19 0.54
CA ILE A 17 1.87 -16.36 -0.87
C ILE A 17 2.36 -14.99 -1.35
N ASN A 18 3.66 -14.85 -1.51
CA ASN A 18 4.28 -13.62 -1.97
C ASN A 18 4.26 -13.56 -3.49
N VAL A 19 3.84 -12.43 -4.03
CA VAL A 19 3.72 -12.21 -5.47
C VAL A 19 4.47 -10.94 -5.84
N ASP A 20 5.36 -11.04 -6.80
CA ASP A 20 6.09 -9.90 -7.35
C ASP A 20 6.43 -10.11 -8.82
N LEU A 21 6.72 -9.04 -9.54
CA LEU A 21 7.23 -9.11 -10.91
C LEU A 21 8.72 -9.47 -10.93
N ASP A 22 9.47 -9.01 -9.91
CA ASP A 22 10.91 -9.24 -9.79
C ASP A 22 11.20 -10.58 -9.08
N PRO A 23 11.78 -11.57 -9.77
CA PRO A 23 12.14 -12.84 -9.15
C PRO A 23 13.30 -12.72 -8.14
N ALA A 24 14.04 -11.61 -8.11
CA ALA A 24 15.16 -11.42 -7.17
C ALA A 24 14.74 -11.45 -5.71
N GLY A 25 13.51 -10.99 -5.40
CA GLY A 25 12.90 -11.09 -4.08
C GLY A 25 12.47 -12.52 -3.66
N ARG A 26 12.57 -13.49 -4.58
CA ARG A 26 12.15 -14.90 -4.40
C ARG A 26 10.68 -15.03 -3.97
N PRO A 27 9.74 -14.37 -4.66
CA PRO A 27 8.32 -14.58 -4.39
C PRO A 27 7.91 -16.02 -4.77
N GLU A 28 6.86 -16.56 -4.13
CA GLU A 28 6.27 -17.85 -4.52
C GLU A 28 5.63 -17.80 -5.91
N VAL A 29 5.16 -16.62 -6.33
CA VAL A 29 4.55 -16.41 -7.64
C VAL A 29 5.17 -15.18 -8.30
N VAL A 30 5.75 -15.37 -9.50
CA VAL A 30 6.23 -14.26 -10.34
C VAL A 30 5.10 -13.88 -11.30
N ALA A 31 4.57 -12.65 -11.16
CA ALA A 31 3.45 -12.18 -11.98
C ALA A 31 3.45 -10.66 -12.17
N ASP A 32 3.00 -10.21 -13.35
CA ASP A 32 2.67 -8.81 -13.61
C ASP A 32 1.27 -8.51 -13.10
N LEU A 33 1.20 -7.84 -11.96
CA LEU A 33 -0.06 -7.50 -11.28
C LEU A 33 -0.94 -6.51 -12.06
N GLY A 34 -0.39 -5.85 -13.07
CA GLY A 34 -1.13 -4.99 -13.98
C GLY A 34 -1.92 -5.76 -15.06
N ARG A 35 -1.68 -7.09 -15.21
CA ARG A 35 -2.30 -7.94 -16.24
C ARG A 35 -3.33 -8.93 -15.71
N GLY A 36 -3.71 -8.81 -14.46
CA GLY A 36 -4.62 -9.72 -13.78
C GLY A 36 -3.91 -10.63 -12.78
N LEU A 37 -4.67 -11.17 -11.83
CA LEU A 37 -4.12 -11.96 -10.75
C LEU A 37 -4.28 -13.47 -11.03
N PRO A 38 -3.20 -14.28 -10.91
CA PRO A 38 -3.20 -15.71 -11.25
C PRO A 38 -3.85 -16.57 -10.14
N PHE A 39 -4.99 -16.12 -9.62
CA PHE A 39 -5.71 -16.79 -8.53
C PHE A 39 -7.18 -17.01 -8.88
N ALA A 40 -7.76 -18.09 -8.34
CA ALA A 40 -9.17 -18.38 -8.49
C ALA A 40 -10.04 -17.37 -7.71
N THR A 41 -11.29 -17.20 -8.14
CA THR A 41 -12.29 -16.38 -7.44
C THR A 41 -12.54 -16.90 -6.02
N GLY A 42 -12.58 -16.01 -5.04
CA GLY A 42 -12.92 -16.31 -3.66
C GLY A 42 -11.89 -17.19 -2.92
N VAL A 43 -10.63 -17.20 -3.33
CA VAL A 43 -9.59 -18.03 -2.72
C VAL A 43 -8.93 -17.39 -1.52
N ALA A 44 -8.78 -16.07 -1.51
CA ALA A 44 -8.04 -15.34 -0.49
C ALA A 44 -8.89 -15.00 0.74
N ASP A 45 -8.38 -15.31 1.91
CA ASP A 45 -8.94 -14.82 3.18
C ASP A 45 -8.42 -13.40 3.46
N PHE A 46 -7.13 -13.16 3.20
CA PHE A 46 -6.50 -11.86 3.41
C PHE A 46 -5.54 -11.51 2.29
N ILE A 47 -5.47 -10.22 1.98
CA ILE A 47 -4.53 -9.62 1.04
C ILE A 47 -3.73 -8.53 1.78
N HIS A 48 -2.44 -8.45 1.50
CA HIS A 48 -1.56 -7.38 1.95
C HIS A 48 -0.82 -6.77 0.75
N THR A 49 -0.54 -5.47 0.81
CA THR A 49 0.37 -4.80 -0.11
C THR A 49 0.94 -3.53 0.52
N GLU A 50 2.23 -3.32 0.38
CA GLU A 50 2.94 -2.15 0.90
C GLU A 50 3.71 -1.48 -0.24
N ASP A 51 3.54 -0.17 -0.39
CA ASP A 51 4.20 0.70 -1.38
C ASP A 51 4.06 0.29 -2.86
N PHE A 52 3.16 -0.64 -3.16
CA PHE A 52 2.93 -1.12 -4.52
C PHE A 52 1.92 -0.25 -5.28
N ILE A 53 0.81 0.14 -4.65
CA ILE A 53 -0.31 0.80 -5.38
C ILE A 53 0.10 2.15 -5.99
N ALA A 54 1.08 2.84 -5.43
CA ALA A 54 1.64 4.05 -5.99
C ALA A 54 2.39 3.82 -7.32
N GLN A 55 2.72 2.57 -7.67
CA GLN A 55 3.29 2.21 -8.97
C GLN A 55 2.25 2.15 -10.09
N LEU A 56 0.96 2.23 -9.77
CA LEU A 56 -0.15 2.13 -10.70
C LEU A 56 -0.83 3.49 -10.88
N ASP A 57 -1.05 3.87 -12.14
CA ASP A 57 -1.96 4.97 -12.47
C ASP A 57 -3.42 4.58 -12.12
N PRO A 58 -4.37 5.52 -12.02
CA PRO A 58 -5.74 5.26 -11.55
C PRO A 58 -6.49 4.15 -12.30
N VAL A 59 -6.33 4.05 -13.61
CA VAL A 59 -7.03 3.02 -14.42
C VAL A 59 -6.46 1.61 -14.15
N PRO A 60 -5.13 1.38 -14.22
CA PRO A 60 -4.53 0.13 -13.76
C PRO A 60 -4.84 -0.22 -12.29
N LEU A 61 -4.83 0.77 -11.37
CA LEU A 61 -5.19 0.52 -9.98
C LEU A 61 -6.62 0.03 -9.84
N LEU A 62 -7.57 0.63 -10.54
CA LEU A 62 -8.96 0.17 -10.53
C LEU A 62 -9.07 -1.28 -11.03
N GLY A 63 -8.33 -1.65 -12.08
CA GLY A 63 -8.24 -3.03 -12.57
C GLY A 63 -7.71 -3.99 -11.51
N PHE A 64 -6.60 -3.63 -10.84
CA PHE A 64 -6.03 -4.40 -9.75
C PHE A 64 -6.98 -4.56 -8.57
N LEU A 65 -7.67 -3.49 -8.15
CA LEU A 65 -8.65 -3.57 -7.07
C LEU A 65 -9.85 -4.49 -7.41
N ARG A 66 -10.34 -4.46 -8.66
CA ARG A 66 -11.38 -5.38 -9.12
C ARG A 66 -10.94 -6.84 -9.07
N GLU A 67 -9.69 -7.12 -9.44
CA GLU A 67 -9.10 -8.45 -9.32
C GLU A 67 -8.94 -8.86 -7.84
N CYS A 68 -8.46 -7.97 -6.96
CA CYS A 68 -8.43 -8.21 -5.53
C CYS A 68 -9.84 -8.53 -4.99
N ARG A 69 -10.87 -7.80 -5.44
CA ARG A 69 -12.26 -8.06 -5.07
C ARG A 69 -12.75 -9.43 -5.55
N ARG A 70 -12.35 -9.83 -6.76
CA ARG A 70 -12.70 -11.13 -7.33
C ARG A 70 -12.10 -12.30 -6.52
N ILE A 71 -10.82 -12.21 -6.17
CA ILE A 71 -10.12 -13.28 -5.46
C ILE A 71 -10.40 -13.33 -3.97
N LEU A 72 -10.84 -12.22 -3.36
CA LEU A 72 -11.11 -12.13 -1.94
C LEU A 72 -12.46 -12.77 -1.60
N LYS A 73 -12.48 -13.55 -0.52
CA LYS A 73 -13.72 -14.12 0.04
C LYS A 73 -14.63 -12.98 0.57
N PRO A 74 -15.96 -13.22 0.65
CA PRO A 74 -16.88 -12.20 1.18
C PRO A 74 -16.54 -11.69 2.59
N ALA A 75 -16.03 -12.56 3.45
CA ALA A 75 -15.60 -12.21 4.82
C ALA A 75 -14.11 -11.85 4.92
N GLY A 76 -13.41 -11.75 3.79
CA GLY A 76 -12.00 -11.41 3.75
C GLY A 76 -11.72 -9.91 3.88
N ALA A 77 -10.47 -9.56 4.02
CA ALA A 77 -10.02 -8.16 4.10
C ALA A 77 -8.68 -7.95 3.41
N MET A 78 -8.44 -6.72 3.00
CA MET A 78 -7.19 -6.30 2.40
C MET A 78 -6.58 -5.15 3.21
N ARG A 79 -5.28 -5.28 3.53
CA ARG A 79 -4.45 -4.25 4.16
C ARG A 79 -3.53 -3.65 3.11
N MET A 80 -3.50 -2.31 3.04
CA MET A 80 -2.60 -1.58 2.16
C MET A 80 -1.90 -0.46 2.92
N LEU A 81 -0.63 -0.27 2.62
CA LEU A 81 0.16 0.88 3.08
C LEU A 81 0.71 1.61 1.86
N THR A 82 0.58 2.92 1.84
CA THR A 82 1.13 3.78 0.79
C THR A 82 1.34 5.21 1.31
N PRO A 83 2.23 6.02 0.70
CA PRO A 83 2.26 7.44 0.94
C PRO A 83 0.89 8.09 0.72
N ASP A 84 0.58 9.11 1.53
CA ASP A 84 -0.64 9.93 1.42
C ASP A 84 -0.28 11.34 0.97
N LEU A 85 -0.62 11.68 -0.26
CA LEU A 85 -0.30 12.99 -0.84
C LEU A 85 -0.85 14.15 0.00
N ALA A 86 -2.07 14.04 0.52
CA ALA A 86 -2.69 15.12 1.30
C ALA A 86 -1.98 15.30 2.64
N ARG A 87 -1.61 14.22 3.32
CA ARG A 87 -0.84 14.26 4.57
C ARG A 87 0.57 14.84 4.33
N PHE A 88 1.22 14.36 3.28
CA PHE A 88 2.57 14.82 2.90
C PHE A 88 2.59 16.34 2.63
N ALA A 89 1.63 16.83 1.84
CA ALA A 89 1.51 18.26 1.54
C ALA A 89 1.18 19.09 2.80
N ARG A 90 0.30 18.58 3.67
CA ARG A 90 -0.04 19.24 4.94
C ARG A 90 1.18 19.34 5.84
N THR A 91 1.91 18.25 6.05
CA THR A 91 3.13 18.25 6.88
C THR A 91 4.19 19.19 6.32
N TYR A 92 4.33 19.28 4.98
CA TYR A 92 5.20 20.27 4.34
C TYR A 92 4.85 21.70 4.71
N LEU A 93 3.56 22.04 4.81
CA LEU A 93 3.08 23.38 5.09
C LEU A 93 3.06 23.73 6.59
N GLU A 94 2.69 22.77 7.42
CA GLU A 94 2.40 22.99 8.84
C GLU A 94 3.60 22.66 9.75
N ASP A 95 4.41 21.65 9.37
CA ASP A 95 5.56 21.19 10.16
C ASP A 95 6.71 20.70 9.26
N PRO A 96 7.39 21.60 8.54
CA PRO A 96 8.45 21.25 7.61
C PRO A 96 9.66 20.55 8.27
N ASP A 97 9.98 20.90 9.51
CA ASP A 97 11.10 20.28 10.25
C ASP A 97 10.80 18.82 10.58
N HIS A 98 9.56 18.53 10.98
CA HIS A 98 9.10 17.15 11.22
C HIS A 98 9.13 16.33 9.93
N LEU A 99 8.76 16.89 8.78
CA LEU A 99 8.84 16.21 7.49
C LEU A 99 10.30 15.81 7.15
N VAL A 100 11.26 16.70 7.38
CA VAL A 100 12.69 16.40 7.18
C VAL A 100 13.16 15.31 8.14
N TRP A 101 12.73 15.36 9.39
CA TRP A 101 13.07 14.36 10.40
C TRP A 101 12.53 12.97 10.04
N ILE A 102 11.24 12.86 9.63
CA ILE A 102 10.63 11.60 9.19
C ILE A 102 11.42 11.01 8.04
N TRP A 103 11.69 11.82 7.01
CA TRP A 103 12.43 11.37 5.84
C TRP A 103 13.79 10.79 6.21
N ASN A 104 14.58 11.55 6.94
CA ASN A 104 15.93 11.14 7.28
C ASN A 104 15.99 9.97 8.28
N THR A 105 14.92 9.74 9.04
CA THR A 105 14.87 8.71 10.08
C THR A 105 14.29 7.38 9.55
N PHE A 106 13.24 7.42 8.73
CA PHE A 106 12.42 6.24 8.45
C PHE A 106 12.31 5.85 6.98
N VAL A 107 12.56 6.78 6.03
CA VAL A 107 12.29 6.47 4.62
C VAL A 107 13.36 5.55 3.99
N GLY A 108 14.54 5.43 4.61
CA GLY A 108 15.56 4.44 4.21
C GLY A 108 16.21 4.69 2.84
N VAL A 109 15.89 5.78 2.17
CA VAL A 109 16.54 6.18 0.91
C VAL A 109 17.90 6.78 1.26
N PRO A 110 19.01 6.39 0.58
CA PRO A 110 20.35 6.87 0.92
C PRO A 110 20.60 8.34 0.48
N LEU A 111 19.61 9.20 0.69
CA LEU A 111 19.62 10.61 0.34
C LEU A 111 19.18 11.40 1.57
N GLN A 112 20.16 11.91 2.31
CA GLN A 112 19.90 12.86 3.40
C GLN A 112 19.41 14.18 2.79
N THR A 113 18.39 14.76 3.42
CA THR A 113 17.83 16.04 3.00
C THR A 113 18.02 17.08 4.10
N GLY A 114 18.19 18.33 3.70
CA GLY A 114 18.34 19.47 4.63
C GLY A 114 17.08 20.34 4.70
N THR A 115 16.14 20.17 3.75
CA THR A 115 14.95 21.02 3.65
C THR A 115 13.69 20.20 3.30
N ALA A 116 12.54 20.67 3.78
CA ALA A 116 11.25 20.07 3.43
C ALA A 116 10.96 20.12 1.92
N CYS A 117 11.48 21.10 1.20
CA CYS A 117 11.37 21.20 -0.25
C CYS A 117 12.08 20.03 -0.95
N GLU A 118 13.27 19.67 -0.50
CA GLU A 118 14.00 18.49 -1.01
C GLU A 118 13.20 17.21 -0.73
N VAL A 119 12.69 17.06 0.50
CA VAL A 119 11.86 15.92 0.89
C VAL A 119 10.62 15.80 0.00
N LEU A 120 9.88 16.88 -0.20
CA LEU A 120 8.68 16.89 -1.04
C LEU A 120 9.00 16.46 -2.48
N ASN A 121 10.06 17.02 -3.07
CA ASN A 121 10.50 16.68 -4.42
C ASN A 121 10.93 15.21 -4.54
N LEU A 122 11.70 14.71 -3.57
CA LEU A 122 12.14 13.32 -3.57
C LEU A 122 10.96 12.37 -3.35
N GLY A 123 10.06 12.68 -2.41
CA GLY A 123 8.86 11.90 -2.15
C GLY A 123 7.98 11.76 -3.39
N MET A 124 7.72 12.86 -4.11
CA MET A 124 6.94 12.85 -5.36
C MET A 124 7.60 12.04 -6.48
N ARG A 125 8.92 11.97 -6.52
CA ARG A 125 9.67 11.30 -7.59
C ARG A 125 9.94 9.83 -7.31
N LEU A 126 10.09 9.45 -6.05
CA LEU A 126 10.54 8.11 -5.64
C LEU A 126 9.39 7.22 -5.19
N ALA A 127 8.29 7.77 -4.69
CA ALA A 127 7.19 6.97 -4.15
C ALA A 127 6.36 6.24 -5.21
N GLY A 128 6.53 6.52 -6.50
CA GLY A 128 5.85 5.82 -7.57
C GLY A 128 5.38 6.73 -8.71
N ARG A 129 4.48 6.19 -9.54
CA ARG A 129 3.96 6.89 -10.73
C ARG A 129 2.84 7.87 -10.39
N PHE A 130 2.00 7.52 -9.42
CA PHE A 130 0.84 8.31 -9.00
C PHE A 130 0.74 8.36 -7.49
N GLN A 131 0.72 9.56 -6.93
CA GLN A 131 0.57 9.76 -5.50
C GLN A 131 -0.93 9.88 -5.16
N TYR A 132 -1.42 8.94 -4.40
CA TYR A 132 -2.81 8.92 -3.93
C TYR A 132 -2.97 9.69 -2.63
N ASP A 133 -4.15 10.29 -2.46
CA ASP A 133 -4.70 10.62 -1.15
C ASP A 133 -5.84 9.65 -0.79
N PHE A 134 -6.26 9.70 0.45
CA PHE A 134 -7.34 8.83 0.93
C PHE A 134 -8.64 8.99 0.11
N VAL A 135 -9.01 10.22 -0.26
CA VAL A 135 -10.27 10.50 -0.99
C VAL A 135 -10.25 9.87 -2.38
N THR A 136 -9.16 10.06 -3.10
CA THR A 136 -8.98 9.49 -4.45
C THR A 136 -8.95 7.97 -4.40
N PHE A 137 -8.19 7.39 -3.45
CA PHE A 137 -8.12 5.94 -3.29
C PHE A 137 -9.49 5.36 -2.91
N ALA A 138 -10.18 5.91 -1.91
CA ALA A 138 -11.46 5.41 -1.43
C ALA A 138 -12.55 5.44 -2.53
N LYS A 139 -12.51 6.44 -3.43
CA LYS A 139 -13.38 6.50 -4.61
C LYS A 139 -13.14 5.31 -5.54
N LEU A 140 -11.89 5.01 -5.88
CA LEU A 140 -11.53 3.87 -6.75
C LEU A 140 -11.86 2.54 -6.08
N ALA A 141 -11.58 2.40 -4.80
CA ALA A 141 -11.91 1.21 -4.02
C ALA A 141 -13.43 0.97 -3.96
N ALA A 142 -14.21 2.04 -3.79
CA ALA A 142 -15.68 1.99 -3.82
C ALA A 142 -16.21 1.51 -5.19
N GLU A 143 -15.63 1.98 -6.28
CA GLU A 143 -15.95 1.55 -7.63
C GLU A 143 -15.57 0.08 -7.89
N ALA A 144 -14.53 -0.41 -7.22
CA ALA A 144 -14.13 -1.80 -7.25
C ALA A 144 -14.95 -2.72 -6.31
N GLY A 145 -15.88 -2.16 -5.53
CA GLY A 145 -16.75 -2.93 -4.62
C GLY A 145 -16.17 -3.12 -3.21
N PHE A 146 -15.40 -2.16 -2.71
CA PHE A 146 -14.88 -2.14 -1.34
C PHE A 146 -15.44 -1.00 -0.50
N ASP A 147 -15.61 -1.24 0.79
CA ASP A 147 -15.60 -0.23 1.82
C ASP A 147 -14.17 -0.07 2.33
N THR A 148 -13.76 1.19 2.55
CA THR A 148 -12.37 1.52 2.92
C THR A 148 -12.35 2.33 4.20
N ALA A 149 -11.48 1.95 5.13
CA ALA A 149 -11.16 2.71 6.32
C ALA A 149 -9.66 3.08 6.34
N ASN A 150 -9.34 4.28 6.84
CA ASN A 150 -7.98 4.62 7.22
C ASN A 150 -7.82 4.24 8.69
N VAL A 151 -6.86 3.38 8.99
CA VAL A 151 -6.62 2.84 10.33
C VAL A 151 -5.22 3.25 10.83
N ALA A 152 -4.89 3.01 12.08
CA ALA A 152 -3.57 3.34 12.61
C ALA A 152 -2.50 2.33 12.16
N TYR A 153 -1.23 2.74 12.29
CA TYR A 153 -0.07 1.89 12.04
C TYR A 153 -0.18 0.57 12.81
N ASN A 154 0.00 -0.54 12.12
CA ASN A 154 -0.09 -1.91 12.65
C ASN A 154 -1.42 -2.29 13.31
N GLU A 155 -2.44 -1.44 13.26
CA GLU A 155 -3.76 -1.72 13.80
C GLU A 155 -4.70 -2.27 12.71
N SER A 156 -5.49 -3.28 13.08
CA SER A 156 -6.56 -3.84 12.26
C SER A 156 -7.62 -4.49 13.14
N ARG A 157 -8.88 -4.51 12.68
CA ARG A 157 -9.93 -5.32 13.31
C ARG A 157 -9.73 -6.82 13.07
N PHE A 158 -8.94 -7.19 12.05
CA PHE A 158 -8.58 -8.58 11.74
C PHE A 158 -7.22 -8.91 12.34
N GLU A 159 -7.17 -9.90 13.21
CA GLU A 159 -5.92 -10.33 13.88
C GLU A 159 -4.81 -10.68 12.87
N ALA A 160 -5.18 -11.33 11.76
CA ALA A 160 -4.24 -11.71 10.71
C ALA A 160 -3.60 -10.54 9.95
N LEU A 161 -4.11 -9.32 10.12
CA LEU A 161 -3.60 -8.10 9.47
C LEU A 161 -2.93 -7.12 10.44
N ARG A 162 -2.83 -7.47 11.73
CA ARG A 162 -2.13 -6.67 12.73
C ARG A 162 -0.62 -6.88 12.65
N GLY A 163 0.14 -5.82 12.88
CA GLY A 163 1.60 -5.89 12.99
C GLY A 163 2.32 -6.22 11.68
N LEU A 164 1.68 -6.00 10.53
CA LEU A 164 2.24 -6.35 9.22
C LEU A 164 3.01 -5.21 8.55
N ASP A 165 2.74 -3.97 8.95
CA ASP A 165 3.32 -2.79 8.29
C ASP A 165 4.82 -2.73 8.55
N LEU A 166 5.62 -2.87 7.52
CA LEU A 166 7.09 -2.90 7.64
C LEU A 166 7.65 -1.48 7.77
N ARG A 167 7.10 -0.56 7.00
CA ARG A 167 7.55 0.83 7.01
C ARG A 167 6.94 1.58 8.18
N ARG A 168 7.78 1.86 9.16
CA ARG A 168 7.43 2.71 10.30
C ARG A 168 7.47 4.18 9.89
N THR A 169 6.64 4.57 8.94
CA THR A 169 6.40 5.98 8.69
C THR A 169 5.32 6.48 9.61
N ASP A 170 5.53 7.67 10.14
CA ASP A 170 4.53 8.42 10.87
C ASP A 170 3.27 8.62 10.01
N GLU A 171 2.12 8.70 10.66
CA GLU A 171 0.84 9.05 10.02
C GLU A 171 0.87 10.41 9.30
N ALA A 172 1.88 11.23 9.56
CA ALA A 172 2.10 12.50 8.88
C ALA A 172 2.35 12.38 7.36
N VAL A 173 2.80 11.23 6.86
CA VAL A 173 3.15 11.05 5.43
C VAL A 173 2.54 9.81 4.79
N SER A 174 1.89 8.93 5.56
CA SER A 174 1.36 7.66 5.06
C SER A 174 -0.09 7.44 5.46
N MET A 175 -0.81 6.68 4.63
CA MET A 175 -2.12 6.14 4.97
C MET A 175 -2.05 4.62 5.09
N TYR A 176 -2.79 4.10 6.06
CA TYR A 176 -2.92 2.69 6.38
C TYR A 176 -4.35 2.28 6.11
N LEU A 177 -4.55 1.55 5.04
CA LEU A 177 -5.87 1.28 4.49
C LEU A 177 -6.33 -0.13 4.84
N GLU A 178 -7.55 -0.27 5.31
CA GLU A 178 -8.25 -1.53 5.45
C GLU A 178 -9.48 -1.52 4.53
N CYS A 179 -9.51 -2.46 3.57
CA CYS A 179 -10.57 -2.59 2.60
C CYS A 179 -11.33 -3.89 2.82
N THR A 180 -12.67 -3.82 2.85
CA THR A 180 -13.53 -4.99 2.96
C THR A 180 -14.55 -5.02 1.83
N PRO A 181 -14.89 -6.22 1.32
CA PRO A 181 -15.92 -6.37 0.29
C PRO A 181 -17.24 -5.71 0.70
N ARG A 182 -17.82 -4.92 -0.18
CA ARG A 182 -19.22 -4.47 -0.05
C ARG A 182 -20.17 -5.65 -0.21
N SER A 183 -21.22 -5.64 0.61
CA SER A 183 -22.35 -6.59 0.55
C SER A 183 -23.14 -6.40 -0.73
#